data_5ef6de1c5fccf357b06a8b6804423dfe
#
_entry.id   5ef6de1c5fccf357b06a8b6804423dfe
#
_cell.length_a   1.000
_cell.length_b   1.000
_cell.length_c   1.000
_cell.angle_alpha   90.00
_cell.angle_beta   90.00
_cell.angle_gamma   90.00
#
_symmetry.space_group_name_H-M   'P 1'
#
loop_
_entity.id
_entity.type
_entity.pdbx_description
1 polymer ?
#
loop_
_entity_poly.entity_id
_entity_poly.type
_entity_poly.pdbx_seq_one_letter_code
_entity_poly.pdbx_strand_id
1 'polypeptide(L)'
;VRQLSKSFAQRLVVDNISFSVQAGQTIGLLGPNGAGKSTTVNMICGLLTADAGTVLLSGELMAAGNQKAKMQLGLVPQELALFEDLSARENLKLFGALYGLSGRHLESRCDAVLDLVSLKDRAKDKPSSFSGGMKRRLNIAAALLHDPQLLILDEPTVGIDPQSRNAIFDSLEILKAQGRALIYTSHYMEEVERLADHIVIVDHGKIIANETPAEKIQRLPAQAALLLRLTQALSSTM
;
A
#
# COMPACT_ATOMS: atom_id res chain seq x y z
N VAL A 1 3.00 -4.74 14.63
CA VAL A 1 3.30 -6.15 14.33
C VAL A 1 4.36 -6.61 15.32
N ARG A 2 4.12 -7.73 16.02
CA ARG A 2 5.03 -8.28 17.03
C ARG A 2 5.21 -9.76 16.81
N GLN A 3 6.42 -10.17 16.48
CA GLN A 3 6.88 -11.56 16.42
C GLN A 3 5.98 -12.47 15.56
N LEU A 4 5.47 -11.97 14.42
CA LEU A 4 4.61 -12.73 13.53
C LEU A 4 5.37 -13.89 12.91
N SER A 5 4.77 -15.08 13.00
CA SER A 5 5.27 -16.28 12.33
C SER A 5 4.13 -17.04 11.65
N LYS A 6 4.44 -17.65 10.50
CA LYS A 6 3.49 -18.47 9.74
C LYS A 6 4.19 -19.57 8.99
N SER A 7 3.68 -20.77 9.16
CA SER A 7 4.09 -21.96 8.41
C SER A 7 2.93 -22.48 7.56
N PHE A 8 3.24 -23.02 6.40
CA PHE A 8 2.32 -23.81 5.59
C PHE A 8 2.91 -25.23 5.42
N ALA A 9 2.19 -26.21 5.89
CA ALA A 9 2.67 -27.59 6.07
C ALA A 9 3.96 -27.58 6.93
N GLN A 10 5.11 -27.93 6.34
CA GLN A 10 6.41 -27.94 7.04
C GLN A 10 7.32 -26.76 6.65
N ARG A 11 6.82 -25.82 5.83
CA ARG A 11 7.61 -24.68 5.37
C ARG A 11 7.28 -23.43 6.18
N LEU A 12 8.25 -22.91 6.90
CA LEU A 12 8.18 -21.61 7.55
C LEU A 12 8.27 -20.50 6.48
N VAL A 13 7.21 -19.71 6.33
CA VAL A 13 7.09 -18.66 5.30
C VAL A 13 7.28 -17.28 5.90
N VAL A 14 6.89 -17.08 7.16
CA VAL A 14 7.15 -15.85 7.91
C VAL A 14 7.72 -16.26 9.26
N ASP A 15 8.87 -15.69 9.62
CA ASP A 15 9.67 -16.07 10.78
C ASP A 15 9.97 -14.86 11.65
N ASN A 16 9.22 -14.73 12.75
CA ASN A 16 9.44 -13.75 13.82
C ASN A 16 9.53 -12.28 13.33
N ILE A 17 8.65 -11.87 12.42
CA ILE A 17 8.63 -10.51 11.88
C ILE A 17 8.05 -9.53 12.90
N SER A 18 8.77 -8.43 13.16
CA SER A 18 8.32 -7.33 14.03
C SER A 18 8.64 -5.97 13.41
N PHE A 19 7.65 -5.10 13.29
CA PHE A 19 7.79 -3.70 12.89
C PHE A 19 6.56 -2.89 13.33
N SER A 20 6.66 -1.57 13.27
CA SER A 20 5.56 -0.65 13.61
C SER A 20 5.52 0.51 12.62
N VAL A 21 4.32 1.01 12.36
CA VAL A 21 4.08 2.23 11.60
C VAL A 21 3.30 3.20 12.47
N GLN A 22 3.62 4.48 12.40
CA GLN A 22 2.91 5.54 13.11
C GLN A 22 1.97 6.29 12.17
N ALA A 23 1.02 7.04 12.74
CA ALA A 23 0.15 7.93 11.97
C ALA A 23 1.01 8.93 11.16
N GLY A 24 0.66 9.14 9.89
CA GLY A 24 1.41 9.99 8.98
C GLY A 24 2.73 9.40 8.47
N GLN A 25 3.02 8.13 8.77
CA GLN A 25 4.21 7.44 8.26
C GLN A 25 3.86 6.39 7.21
N THR A 26 4.80 6.17 6.32
CA THR A 26 4.77 5.08 5.35
C THR A 26 5.89 4.09 5.62
N ILE A 27 5.54 2.81 5.74
CA ILE A 27 6.50 1.70 5.69
C ILE A 27 6.50 1.10 4.29
N GLY A 28 7.67 1.01 3.69
CA GLY A 28 7.92 0.20 2.51
C GLY A 28 8.31 -1.22 2.91
N LEU A 29 7.46 -2.20 2.61
CA LEU A 29 7.76 -3.62 2.82
C LEU A 29 8.34 -4.20 1.54
N LEU A 30 9.65 -4.30 1.46
CA LEU A 30 10.41 -4.68 0.28
C LEU A 30 10.89 -6.13 0.35
N GLY A 31 10.96 -6.79 -0.78
CA GLY A 31 11.54 -8.13 -0.88
C GLY A 31 11.17 -8.83 -2.19
N PRO A 32 11.90 -9.88 -2.57
CA PRO A 32 11.60 -10.65 -3.77
C PRO A 32 10.26 -11.38 -3.69
N ASN A 33 9.82 -11.91 -4.83
CA ASN A 33 8.63 -12.75 -4.84
C ASN A 33 8.88 -14.00 -3.99
N GLY A 34 7.89 -14.38 -3.19
CA GLY A 34 8.00 -15.50 -2.24
C GLY A 34 8.73 -15.18 -0.93
N ALA A 35 9.15 -13.93 -0.69
CA ALA A 35 9.80 -13.54 0.57
C ALA A 35 8.87 -13.56 1.79
N GLY A 36 7.54 -13.67 1.61
CA GLY A 36 6.57 -13.65 2.70
C GLY A 36 5.77 -12.35 2.84
N LYS A 37 5.93 -11.37 1.92
CA LYS A 37 5.26 -10.06 1.99
C LYS A 37 3.74 -10.18 2.04
N SER A 38 3.11 -10.79 1.02
CA SER A 38 1.64 -10.94 0.96
C SER A 38 1.11 -11.82 2.09
N THR A 39 1.86 -12.82 2.55
CA THR A 39 1.52 -13.61 3.74
C THR A 39 1.49 -12.71 4.99
N THR A 40 2.48 -11.85 5.15
CA THR A 40 2.54 -10.88 6.25
C THR A 40 1.37 -9.89 6.16
N VAL A 41 1.09 -9.34 4.98
CA VAL A 41 -0.07 -8.47 4.72
C VAL A 41 -1.37 -9.16 5.12
N ASN A 42 -1.60 -10.39 4.67
CA ASN A 42 -2.82 -11.15 4.98
C ASN A 42 -2.99 -11.40 6.49
N MET A 43 -1.89 -11.62 7.22
CA MET A 43 -1.93 -11.71 8.69
C MET A 43 -2.26 -10.36 9.34
N ILE A 44 -1.69 -9.25 8.84
CA ILE A 44 -1.99 -7.91 9.34
C ILE A 44 -3.47 -7.56 9.11
N CYS A 45 -4.04 -7.94 7.97
CA CYS A 45 -5.45 -7.71 7.65
C CYS A 45 -6.41 -8.67 8.40
N GLY A 46 -5.90 -9.65 9.14
CA GLY A 46 -6.73 -10.67 9.78
C GLY A 46 -7.46 -11.58 8.78
N LEU A 47 -6.93 -11.69 7.56
CA LEU A 47 -7.37 -12.65 6.52
C LEU A 47 -6.71 -14.02 6.72
N LEU A 48 -5.55 -14.04 7.34
CA LEU A 48 -4.79 -15.24 7.67
C LEU A 48 -4.44 -15.21 9.17
N THR A 49 -4.70 -16.30 9.88
CA THR A 49 -4.31 -16.45 11.28
C THR A 49 -2.81 -16.76 11.35
N ALA A 50 -2.07 -15.95 12.11
CA ALA A 50 -0.68 -16.24 12.44
C ALA A 50 -0.57 -17.47 13.36
N ASP A 51 0.53 -18.21 13.23
CA ASP A 51 0.82 -19.34 14.13
C ASP A 51 1.43 -18.84 15.46
N ALA A 52 2.13 -17.70 15.41
CA ALA A 52 2.65 -17.00 16.58
C ALA A 52 2.69 -15.48 16.33
N GLY A 53 2.78 -14.73 17.43
CA GLY A 53 2.85 -13.27 17.40
C GLY A 53 1.48 -12.59 17.39
N THR A 54 1.49 -11.25 17.29
CA THR A 54 0.27 -10.42 17.34
C THR A 54 0.36 -9.22 16.43
N VAL A 55 -0.80 -8.76 15.95
CA VAL A 55 -0.98 -7.49 15.28
C VAL A 55 -1.87 -6.60 16.13
N LEU A 56 -1.42 -5.40 16.40
CA LEU A 56 -2.19 -4.38 17.10
C LEU A 56 -2.39 -3.19 16.14
N LEU A 57 -3.62 -2.70 16.03
CA LEU A 57 -3.96 -1.48 15.31
C LEU A 57 -4.64 -0.53 16.29
N SER A 58 -4.01 0.62 16.57
CA SER A 58 -4.47 1.61 17.57
C SER A 58 -4.79 0.97 18.94
N GLY A 59 -3.97 -0.01 19.36
CA GLY A 59 -4.17 -0.75 20.61
C GLY A 59 -5.16 -1.92 20.54
N GLU A 60 -5.93 -2.04 19.46
CA GLU A 60 -6.88 -3.13 19.24
C GLU A 60 -6.20 -4.34 18.62
N LEU A 61 -6.44 -5.53 19.15
CA LEU A 61 -5.91 -6.78 18.60
C LEU A 61 -6.60 -7.10 17.28
N MET A 62 -5.82 -7.27 16.21
CA MET A 62 -6.32 -7.76 14.93
C MET A 62 -6.58 -9.27 15.03
N ALA A 63 -7.84 -9.64 15.12
CA ALA A 63 -8.29 -11.03 15.16
C ALA A 63 -9.48 -11.22 14.21
N ALA A 64 -9.77 -12.45 13.84
CA ALA A 64 -10.82 -12.78 12.87
C ALA A 64 -12.19 -12.16 13.23
N GLY A 65 -12.56 -12.12 14.51
CA GLY A 65 -13.82 -11.57 15.03
C GLY A 65 -13.79 -10.09 15.41
N ASN A 66 -12.64 -9.40 15.38
CA ASN A 66 -12.57 -8.00 15.80
C ASN A 66 -12.94 -7.04 14.65
N GLN A 67 -14.24 -6.83 14.47
CA GLN A 67 -14.77 -5.92 13.46
C GLN A 67 -14.27 -4.47 13.65
N LYS A 68 -14.12 -4.02 14.91
CA LYS A 68 -13.66 -2.67 15.24
C LYS A 68 -12.23 -2.42 14.73
N ALA A 69 -11.32 -3.38 14.90
CA ALA A 69 -9.98 -3.29 14.36
C ALA A 69 -9.97 -3.31 12.82
N LYS A 70 -10.78 -4.19 12.21
CA LYS A 70 -10.88 -4.29 10.74
C LYS A 70 -11.42 -3.03 10.09
N MET A 71 -12.35 -2.32 10.73
CA MET A 71 -12.88 -1.04 10.24
C MET A 71 -11.85 0.09 10.23
N GLN A 72 -10.71 -0.06 10.91
CA GLN A 72 -9.63 0.93 10.89
C GLN A 72 -8.61 0.68 9.78
N LEU A 73 -8.77 -0.39 8.99
CA LEU A 73 -7.83 -0.82 7.97
C LEU A 73 -8.49 -0.85 6.60
N GLY A 74 -7.84 -0.24 5.61
CA GLY A 74 -8.12 -0.41 4.19
C GLY A 74 -7.08 -1.29 3.54
N LEU A 75 -7.51 -2.24 2.71
CA LEU A 75 -6.63 -3.10 1.92
C LEU A 75 -6.84 -2.84 0.44
N VAL A 76 -5.76 -2.56 -0.27
CA VAL A 76 -5.70 -2.53 -1.73
C VAL A 76 -4.95 -3.79 -2.17
N PRO A 77 -5.63 -4.85 -2.58
CA PRO A 77 -5.00 -6.08 -3.00
C PRO A 77 -4.28 -5.92 -4.35
N GLN A 78 -3.35 -6.81 -4.63
CA GLN A 78 -2.63 -6.84 -5.91
C GLN A 78 -3.59 -7.04 -7.08
N GLU A 79 -4.57 -7.91 -6.95
CA GLU A 79 -5.64 -8.09 -7.95
C GLU A 79 -6.70 -6.99 -7.83
N LEU A 80 -7.30 -6.63 -8.96
CA LEU A 80 -8.35 -5.63 -8.99
C LEU A 80 -9.68 -6.25 -8.50
N ALA A 81 -10.27 -5.67 -7.47
CA ALA A 81 -11.55 -6.10 -6.92
C ALA A 81 -12.68 -5.16 -7.39
N LEU A 82 -12.88 -5.05 -8.71
CA LEU A 82 -13.87 -4.15 -9.31
C LEU A 82 -14.91 -4.92 -10.13
N PHE A 83 -16.15 -4.42 -10.12
CA PHE A 83 -17.23 -4.91 -10.94
C PHE A 83 -17.24 -4.15 -12.26
N GLU A 84 -16.87 -4.81 -13.34
CA GLU A 84 -16.71 -4.22 -14.68
C GLU A 84 -18.01 -3.68 -15.27
N ASP A 85 -19.16 -4.25 -14.86
CA ASP A 85 -20.50 -3.85 -15.35
C ASP A 85 -21.12 -2.68 -14.60
N LEU A 86 -20.58 -2.33 -13.43
CA LEU A 86 -21.00 -1.17 -12.65
C LEU A 86 -20.12 0.04 -12.97
N SER A 87 -20.71 1.24 -12.95
CA SER A 87 -19.91 2.48 -13.04
C SER A 87 -18.95 2.61 -11.86
N ALA A 88 -17.95 3.50 -11.97
CA ALA A 88 -17.03 3.77 -10.87
C ALA A 88 -17.77 4.15 -9.58
N ARG A 89 -18.78 5.03 -9.67
CA ARG A 89 -19.60 5.43 -8.52
C ARG A 89 -20.41 4.26 -7.95
N GLU A 90 -21.00 3.42 -8.79
CA GLU A 90 -21.78 2.26 -8.33
C GLU A 90 -20.87 1.22 -7.63
N ASN A 91 -19.64 0.99 -8.14
CA ASN A 91 -18.64 0.21 -7.44
C ASN A 91 -18.40 0.76 -6.02
N LEU A 92 -18.15 2.06 -5.91
CA LEU A 92 -17.90 2.70 -4.62
C LEU A 92 -19.12 2.60 -3.69
N LYS A 93 -20.33 2.80 -4.20
CA LYS A 93 -21.55 2.64 -3.40
C LYS A 93 -21.71 1.22 -2.88
N LEU A 94 -21.43 0.23 -3.70
CA LEU A 94 -21.50 -1.18 -3.29
C LEU A 94 -20.50 -1.47 -2.16
N PHE A 95 -19.22 -1.08 -2.34
CA PHE A 95 -18.21 -1.26 -1.29
C PHE A 95 -18.54 -0.46 -0.03
N GLY A 96 -18.99 0.79 -0.16
CA GLY A 96 -19.39 1.60 0.98
C GLY A 96 -20.54 0.99 1.77
N ALA A 97 -21.53 0.41 1.10
CA ALA A 97 -22.63 -0.30 1.75
C ALA A 97 -22.14 -1.51 2.57
N LEU A 98 -21.12 -2.24 2.10
CA LEU A 98 -20.51 -3.34 2.86
C LEU A 98 -19.86 -2.87 4.17
N TYR A 99 -19.40 -1.60 4.22
CA TYR A 99 -18.91 -0.95 5.43
C TYR A 99 -20.01 -0.26 6.24
N GLY A 100 -21.29 -0.44 5.88
CA GLY A 100 -22.43 0.16 6.57
C GLY A 100 -22.68 1.63 6.26
N LEU A 101 -22.01 2.19 5.24
CA LEU A 101 -22.25 3.55 4.78
C LEU A 101 -23.57 3.64 4.00
N SER A 102 -24.32 4.69 4.18
CA SER A 102 -25.59 4.89 3.50
C SER A 102 -25.95 6.38 3.33
N GLY A 103 -26.94 6.65 2.50
CA GLY A 103 -27.54 7.98 2.33
C GLY A 103 -26.51 9.05 1.95
N ARG A 104 -26.68 10.26 2.50
CA ARG A 104 -25.81 11.41 2.20
C ARG A 104 -24.35 11.19 2.58
N HIS A 105 -24.10 10.41 3.64
CA HIS A 105 -22.74 10.13 4.07
C HIS A 105 -21.99 9.28 3.04
N LEU A 106 -22.63 8.24 2.50
CA LEU A 106 -22.06 7.41 1.43
C LEU A 106 -21.76 8.24 0.17
N GLU A 107 -22.69 9.11 -0.25
CA GLU A 107 -22.47 9.98 -1.43
C GLU A 107 -21.27 10.91 -1.21
N SER A 108 -21.20 11.57 -0.06
CA SER A 108 -20.07 12.45 0.29
C SER A 108 -18.74 11.71 0.32
N ARG A 109 -18.71 10.47 0.85
CA ARG A 109 -17.50 9.65 0.83
C ARG A 109 -17.10 9.24 -0.60
N CYS A 110 -18.06 8.85 -1.44
CA CYS A 110 -17.80 8.56 -2.85
C CYS A 110 -17.20 9.76 -3.58
N ASP A 111 -17.75 10.96 -3.38
CA ASP A 111 -17.22 12.19 -3.99
C ASP A 111 -15.79 12.48 -3.53
N ALA A 112 -15.53 12.37 -2.23
CA ALA A 112 -14.21 12.63 -1.65
C ALA A 112 -13.13 11.68 -2.15
N VAL A 113 -13.43 10.37 -2.21
CA VAL A 113 -12.44 9.40 -2.69
C VAL A 113 -12.22 9.45 -4.19
N LEU A 114 -13.26 9.77 -4.99
CA LEU A 114 -13.13 9.99 -6.44
C LEU A 114 -12.28 11.23 -6.74
N ASP A 115 -12.46 12.28 -5.97
CA ASP A 115 -11.67 13.52 -6.10
C ASP A 115 -10.19 13.24 -5.77
N LEU A 116 -9.92 12.57 -4.66
CA LEU A 116 -8.57 12.18 -4.21
C LEU A 116 -7.81 11.41 -5.28
N VAL A 117 -8.47 10.47 -5.97
CA VAL A 117 -7.83 9.64 -6.99
C VAL A 117 -7.98 10.21 -8.40
N SER A 118 -8.46 11.46 -8.56
CA SER A 118 -8.65 12.16 -9.85
C SER A 118 -9.51 11.36 -10.84
N LEU A 119 -10.65 10.82 -10.37
CA LEU A 119 -11.64 10.08 -11.18
C LEU A 119 -13.05 10.68 -11.10
N LYS A 120 -13.22 11.89 -10.54
CA LYS A 120 -14.53 12.53 -10.35
C LYS A 120 -15.29 12.70 -11.66
N ASP A 121 -14.62 13.16 -12.70
CA ASP A 121 -15.23 13.37 -14.03
C ASP A 121 -15.57 12.07 -14.75
N ARG A 122 -15.02 10.96 -14.29
CA ARG A 122 -15.25 9.60 -14.83
C ARG A 122 -16.13 8.75 -13.90
N ALA A 123 -16.79 9.37 -12.90
CA ALA A 123 -17.59 8.66 -11.90
C ALA A 123 -18.73 7.81 -12.48
N LYS A 124 -19.27 8.21 -13.64
CA LYS A 124 -20.36 7.52 -14.33
C LYS A 124 -19.89 6.46 -15.34
N ASP A 125 -18.58 6.42 -15.62
CA ASP A 125 -18.02 5.48 -16.58
C ASP A 125 -17.77 4.13 -15.93
N LYS A 126 -17.79 3.07 -16.71
CA LYS A 126 -17.52 1.70 -16.27
C LYS A 126 -16.02 1.40 -16.26
N PRO A 127 -15.53 0.59 -15.31
CA PRO A 127 -14.12 0.15 -15.29
C PRO A 127 -13.67 -0.55 -16.56
N SER A 128 -14.59 -1.18 -17.32
CA SER A 128 -14.26 -1.76 -18.63
C SER A 128 -13.67 -0.76 -19.63
N SER A 129 -13.98 0.54 -19.49
CA SER A 129 -13.46 1.63 -20.33
C SER A 129 -12.20 2.29 -19.75
N PHE A 130 -11.73 1.86 -18.58
CA PHE A 130 -10.61 2.47 -17.87
C PHE A 130 -9.27 1.85 -18.28
N SER A 131 -8.21 2.69 -18.26
CA SER A 131 -6.84 2.17 -18.29
C SER A 131 -6.53 1.37 -17.02
N GLY A 132 -5.48 0.54 -17.05
CA GLY A 132 -5.02 -0.20 -15.86
C GLY A 132 -4.77 0.72 -14.66
N GLY A 133 -4.14 1.87 -14.90
CA GLY A 133 -3.90 2.87 -13.86
C GLY A 133 -5.18 3.51 -13.30
N MET A 134 -6.20 3.75 -14.13
CA MET A 134 -7.50 4.24 -13.66
C MET A 134 -8.23 3.17 -12.83
N LYS A 135 -8.19 1.91 -13.25
CA LYS A 135 -8.75 0.80 -12.47
C LYS A 135 -8.05 0.68 -11.11
N ARG A 136 -6.73 0.79 -11.08
CA ARG A 136 -5.95 0.75 -9.83
C ARG A 136 -6.30 1.91 -8.90
N ARG A 137 -6.44 3.12 -9.42
CA ARG A 137 -6.88 4.29 -8.64
C ARG A 137 -8.30 4.12 -8.09
N LEU A 138 -9.22 3.54 -8.86
CA LEU A 138 -10.57 3.23 -8.36
C LEU A 138 -10.53 2.16 -7.26
N ASN A 139 -9.66 1.15 -7.38
CA ASN A 139 -9.47 0.13 -6.35
C ASN A 139 -8.94 0.74 -5.03
N ILE A 140 -8.02 1.72 -5.12
CA ILE A 140 -7.56 2.51 -3.96
C ILE A 140 -8.73 3.31 -3.35
N ALA A 141 -9.53 3.98 -4.19
CA ALA A 141 -10.70 4.73 -3.73
C ALA A 141 -11.69 3.85 -2.96
N ALA A 142 -11.94 2.62 -3.42
CA ALA A 142 -12.81 1.67 -2.73
C ALA A 142 -12.29 1.31 -1.32
N ALA A 143 -10.98 1.12 -1.16
CA ALA A 143 -10.36 0.83 0.13
C ALA A 143 -10.39 2.01 1.12
N LEU A 144 -10.69 3.22 0.66
CA LEU A 144 -10.71 4.45 1.45
C LEU A 144 -12.12 4.91 1.88
N LEU A 145 -13.16 4.25 1.42
CA LEU A 145 -14.57 4.68 1.64
C LEU A 145 -14.92 4.84 3.11
N HIS A 146 -14.53 3.89 3.95
CA HIS A 146 -14.82 3.83 5.38
C HIS A 146 -13.85 4.63 6.24
N ASP A 147 -13.00 5.44 5.61
CA ASP A 147 -12.06 6.36 6.26
C ASP A 147 -11.03 5.68 7.18
N PRO A 148 -10.30 4.65 6.69
CA PRO A 148 -9.39 3.87 7.54
C PRO A 148 -8.21 4.70 8.04
N GLN A 149 -7.67 4.35 9.20
CA GLN A 149 -6.44 4.95 9.77
C GLN A 149 -5.17 4.37 9.15
N LEU A 150 -5.23 3.10 8.74
CA LEU A 150 -4.14 2.39 8.07
C LEU A 150 -4.60 1.94 6.68
N LEU A 151 -3.81 2.27 5.67
CA LEU A 151 -4.00 1.72 4.31
C LEU A 151 -2.83 0.80 3.97
N ILE A 152 -3.15 -0.41 3.57
CA ILE A 152 -2.17 -1.39 3.08
C ILE A 152 -2.36 -1.54 1.58
N LEU A 153 -1.25 -1.41 0.83
CA LEU A 153 -1.23 -1.55 -0.62
C LEU A 153 -0.28 -2.68 -0.99
N ASP A 154 -0.85 -3.76 -1.52
CA ASP A 154 -0.05 -4.92 -1.94
C ASP A 154 0.29 -4.80 -3.43
N GLU A 155 1.56 -4.42 -3.71
CA GLU A 155 2.13 -4.21 -5.04
C GLU A 155 1.24 -3.36 -5.98
N PRO A 156 0.82 -2.15 -5.57
CA PRO A 156 -0.25 -1.41 -6.26
C PRO A 156 0.14 -0.85 -7.63
N THR A 157 1.41 -0.86 -7.99
CA THR A 157 1.94 -0.26 -9.23
C THR A 157 2.45 -1.27 -10.23
N VAL A 158 2.34 -2.56 -9.94
CA VAL A 158 2.73 -3.63 -10.87
C VAL A 158 1.90 -3.56 -12.15
N GLY A 159 2.61 -3.49 -13.30
CA GLY A 159 1.97 -3.40 -14.61
C GLY A 159 1.32 -2.05 -14.93
N ILE A 160 1.61 -1.01 -14.15
CA ILE A 160 1.07 0.34 -14.33
C ILE A 160 2.11 1.23 -15.05
N ASP A 161 1.64 2.00 -16.02
CA ASP A 161 2.48 2.96 -16.76
C ASP A 161 3.04 4.07 -15.82
N PRO A 162 4.17 4.73 -16.18
CA PRO A 162 4.81 5.71 -15.31
C PRO A 162 3.92 6.91 -14.94
N GLN A 163 3.06 7.38 -15.84
CA GLN A 163 2.18 8.52 -15.58
C GLN A 163 1.11 8.14 -14.54
N SER A 164 0.45 6.99 -14.72
CA SER A 164 -0.54 6.47 -13.77
C SER A 164 0.09 6.14 -12.42
N ARG A 165 1.34 5.62 -12.40
CA ARG A 165 2.11 5.37 -11.18
C ARG A 165 2.33 6.67 -10.40
N ASN A 166 2.73 7.76 -11.06
CA ASN A 166 2.89 9.05 -10.41
C ASN A 166 1.59 9.55 -9.78
N ALA A 167 0.47 9.46 -10.48
CA ALA A 167 -0.83 9.84 -9.94
C ALA A 167 -1.26 9.00 -8.70
N ILE A 168 -0.85 7.73 -8.64
CA ILE A 168 -1.04 6.91 -7.44
C ILE A 168 -0.20 7.47 -6.30
N PHE A 169 1.10 7.71 -6.52
CA PHE A 169 1.98 8.26 -5.47
C PHE A 169 1.49 9.61 -4.94
N ASP A 170 1.06 10.52 -5.81
CA ASP A 170 0.53 11.82 -5.42
C ASP A 170 -0.69 11.66 -4.48
N SER A 171 -1.58 10.72 -4.78
CA SER A 171 -2.71 10.39 -3.91
C SER A 171 -2.26 9.83 -2.54
N LEU A 172 -1.22 8.99 -2.51
CA LEU A 172 -0.68 8.42 -1.28
C LEU A 172 0.04 9.47 -0.42
N GLU A 173 0.75 10.41 -1.04
CA GLU A 173 1.38 11.53 -0.34
C GLU A 173 0.33 12.44 0.33
N ILE A 174 -0.80 12.70 -0.35
CA ILE A 174 -1.93 13.43 0.25
C ILE A 174 -2.46 12.68 1.48
N LEU A 175 -2.67 11.37 1.39
CA LEU A 175 -3.16 10.55 2.51
C LEU A 175 -2.18 10.57 3.68
N LYS A 176 -0.89 10.45 3.41
CA LYS A 176 0.18 10.56 4.41
C LYS A 176 0.15 11.93 5.10
N ALA A 177 0.04 13.02 4.35
CA ALA A 177 -0.05 14.39 4.88
C ALA A 177 -1.31 14.60 5.73
N GLN A 178 -2.39 13.85 5.46
CA GLN A 178 -3.61 13.82 6.28
C GLN A 178 -3.48 12.96 7.55
N GLY A 179 -2.30 12.42 7.83
CA GLY A 179 -2.02 11.62 9.02
C GLY A 179 -2.35 10.13 8.89
N ARG A 180 -2.60 9.61 7.69
CA ARG A 180 -2.84 8.16 7.49
C ARG A 180 -1.52 7.40 7.59
N ALA A 181 -1.55 6.26 8.26
CA ALA A 181 -0.46 5.30 8.20
C ALA A 181 -0.55 4.48 6.91
N LEU A 182 0.58 4.24 6.26
CA LEU A 182 0.62 3.46 5.03
C LEU A 182 1.59 2.29 5.18
N ILE A 183 1.21 1.12 4.66
CA ILE A 183 2.12 0.00 4.40
C ILE A 183 2.07 -0.25 2.88
N TYR A 184 3.20 -0.08 2.23
CA TYR A 184 3.34 -0.21 0.79
C TYR A 184 4.27 -1.38 0.48
N THR A 185 3.75 -2.46 -0.14
CA THR A 185 4.62 -3.56 -0.57
C THR A 185 5.10 -3.35 -2.00
N SER A 186 6.35 -3.63 -2.26
CA SER A 186 6.93 -3.63 -3.60
C SER A 186 8.13 -4.58 -3.66
N HIS A 187 8.54 -4.92 -4.87
CA HIS A 187 9.85 -5.50 -5.16
C HIS A 187 10.78 -4.50 -5.88
N TYR A 188 10.30 -3.27 -6.13
CA TYR A 188 11.06 -2.17 -6.73
C TYR A 188 11.50 -1.18 -5.65
N MET A 189 12.82 -1.02 -5.50
CA MET A 189 13.41 -0.13 -4.51
C MET A 189 13.05 1.33 -4.72
N GLU A 190 13.09 1.81 -5.98
CA GLU A 190 12.81 3.20 -6.35
C GLU A 190 11.42 3.67 -5.90
N GLU A 191 10.43 2.79 -5.95
CA GLU A 191 9.07 3.09 -5.49
C GLU A 191 9.01 3.29 -3.98
N VAL A 192 9.72 2.43 -3.26
CA VAL A 192 9.76 2.46 -1.79
C VAL A 192 10.54 3.69 -1.31
N GLU A 193 11.68 4.01 -1.93
CA GLU A 193 12.49 5.18 -1.58
C GLU A 193 11.73 6.50 -1.78
N ARG A 194 10.81 6.57 -2.74
CA ARG A 194 10.00 7.76 -2.99
C ARG A 194 8.98 8.04 -1.88
N LEU A 195 8.36 7.00 -1.32
CA LEU A 195 7.18 7.14 -0.46
C LEU A 195 7.46 6.83 1.01
N ALA A 196 8.40 5.90 1.28
CA ALA A 196 8.59 5.34 2.60
C ALA A 196 9.46 6.20 3.52
N ASP A 197 9.04 6.34 4.77
CA ASP A 197 9.86 6.89 5.85
C ASP A 197 10.78 5.82 6.44
N HIS A 198 10.33 4.55 6.42
CA HIS A 198 11.09 3.39 6.84
C HIS A 198 10.95 2.26 5.82
N ILE A 199 12.04 1.55 5.60
CA ILE A 199 12.11 0.40 4.70
C ILE A 199 12.34 -0.86 5.53
N VAL A 200 11.42 -1.79 5.44
CA VAL A 200 11.54 -3.13 6.02
C VAL A 200 11.82 -4.10 4.88
N ILE A 201 13.04 -4.62 4.82
CA ILE A 201 13.42 -5.60 3.80
C ILE A 201 13.19 -7.00 4.34
N VAL A 202 12.37 -7.78 3.63
CA VAL A 202 12.07 -9.17 3.97
C VAL A 202 12.69 -10.09 2.94
N ASP A 203 13.39 -11.09 3.42
CA ASP A 203 13.90 -12.20 2.59
C ASP A 203 13.75 -13.52 3.34
N HIS A 204 13.31 -14.57 2.62
CA HIS A 204 13.06 -15.90 3.20
C HIS A 204 12.27 -15.87 4.52
N GLY A 205 11.26 -15.00 4.60
CA GLY A 205 10.38 -14.86 5.75
C GLY A 205 10.96 -14.06 6.93
N LYS A 206 12.16 -13.51 6.82
CA LYS A 206 12.84 -12.76 7.89
C LYS A 206 13.05 -11.30 7.49
N ILE A 207 13.04 -10.42 8.49
CA ILE A 207 13.51 -9.04 8.29
C ILE A 207 15.03 -9.06 8.27
N ILE A 208 15.62 -8.65 7.13
CA ILE A 208 17.07 -8.52 6.96
C ILE A 208 17.54 -7.07 7.12
N ALA A 209 16.65 -6.09 6.99
CA ALA A 209 16.90 -4.68 7.28
C ALA A 209 15.60 -3.99 7.71
N ASN A 210 15.72 -3.02 8.62
CA ASN A 210 14.65 -2.13 9.05
C ASN A 210 15.29 -0.77 9.33
N GLU A 211 15.29 0.11 8.33
CA GLU A 211 16.07 1.34 8.31
C GLU A 211 15.37 2.45 7.54
N THR A 212 15.78 3.68 7.75
CA THR A 212 15.34 4.80 6.92
C THR A 212 16.03 4.75 5.54
N PRO A 213 15.48 5.39 4.49
CA PRO A 213 16.15 5.51 3.20
C PRO A 213 17.54 6.13 3.31
N ALA A 214 17.74 7.10 4.21
CA ALA A 214 19.03 7.77 4.44
C ALA A 214 20.08 6.82 5.05
N GLU A 215 19.70 6.03 6.06
CA GLU A 215 20.59 5.04 6.69
C GLU A 215 21.01 3.97 5.69
N LYS A 216 20.09 3.55 4.80
CA LYS A 216 20.39 2.59 3.74
C LYS A 216 21.45 3.13 2.77
N ILE A 217 21.33 4.38 2.32
CA ILE A 217 22.30 4.99 1.39
C ILE A 217 23.69 5.00 2.02
N GLN A 218 23.82 5.26 3.34
CA GLN A 218 25.09 5.26 4.04
C GLN A 218 25.74 3.88 4.14
N ARG A 219 24.97 2.81 4.06
CA ARG A 219 25.47 1.42 4.08
C ARG A 219 25.94 0.90 2.72
N LEU A 220 25.57 1.56 1.63
CA LEU A 220 26.07 1.19 0.32
C LEU A 220 27.59 1.46 0.27
N PRO A 221 28.41 0.47 -0.13
CA PRO A 221 29.85 0.69 -0.26
C PRO A 221 30.08 1.86 -1.21
N ALA A 222 31.01 2.74 -0.85
CA ALA A 222 31.35 3.97 -1.60
C ALA A 222 31.72 3.72 -3.09
N GLN A 223 31.89 2.48 -3.48
CA GLN A 223 32.16 2.03 -4.86
C GLN A 223 30.90 1.86 -5.73
N ALA A 224 29.70 1.95 -5.15
CA ALA A 224 28.45 1.64 -5.89
C ALA A 224 27.77 2.85 -6.55
N ALA A 225 28.23 4.10 -6.29
CA ALA A 225 27.64 5.29 -6.92
C ALA A 225 28.73 6.30 -7.28
N LEU A 226 29.05 6.41 -8.58
CA LEU A 226 29.83 7.51 -9.13
C LEU A 226 28.87 8.66 -9.47
N LEU A 227 28.75 9.65 -8.60
CA LEU A 227 27.96 10.86 -8.86
C LEU A 227 28.84 11.86 -9.63
N LEU A 228 28.79 11.83 -10.96
CA LEU A 228 29.46 12.82 -11.80
C LEU A 228 28.64 14.12 -11.82
N ARG A 229 29.07 15.10 -11.05
CA ARG A 229 28.55 16.48 -11.11
C ARG A 229 29.39 17.24 -12.11
N LEU A 230 28.88 17.42 -13.34
CA LEU A 230 29.53 18.30 -14.31
C LEU A 230 29.34 19.75 -13.87
N THR A 231 30.43 20.45 -13.62
CA THR A 231 30.44 21.87 -13.23
C THR A 231 30.44 22.81 -14.42
N GLN A 232 30.58 22.27 -15.65
CA GLN A 232 30.49 23.03 -16.93
C GLN A 232 29.79 22.17 -17.98
N ALA A 233 28.98 22.83 -18.82
CA ALA A 233 28.39 22.18 -19.98
C ALA A 233 29.50 21.71 -20.95
N LEU A 234 29.37 20.47 -21.45
CA LEU A 234 30.23 19.98 -22.54
C LEU A 234 30.07 20.89 -23.75
N SER A 235 31.13 21.56 -24.19
CA SER A 235 31.13 22.31 -25.44
C SER A 235 30.91 21.31 -26.57
N SER A 236 29.83 21.49 -27.33
CA SER A 236 29.59 20.77 -28.56
C SER A 236 30.62 21.24 -29.58
N THR A 237 31.68 20.47 -29.80
CA THR A 237 32.55 20.62 -30.97
C THR A 237 31.98 19.75 -32.07
N MET A 238 31.60 20.40 -33.19
CA MET A 238 31.20 19.76 -34.44
C MET A 238 32.29 18.84 -34.99
#